data_47eec76f40132d52a0bfd5bd5b33887e
#
_entry.id   47eec76f40132d52a0bfd5bd5b33887e
#
_cell.length_a   1.000
_cell.length_b   1.000
_cell.length_c   1.000
_cell.angle_alpha   90.00
_cell.angle_beta   90.00
_cell.angle_gamma   90.00
#
_symmetry.space_group_name_H-M   'P 1'
#
loop_
_entity.id
_entity.type
_entity.pdbx_description
1 polymer ?
#
loop_
_entity_poly.entity_id
_entity_poly.type
_entity_poly.pdbx_seq_one_letter_code
_entity_poly.pdbx_strand_id
1 'polypeptide(L)'
;MRRFALVGRHLPHTFSPKFFAQKFHTEQITDALYEAVELMEIDQIVAFVQQTENLKGFNVTIPYKEEILPYLDVLQGLAADISVVNTVKVSADKSSNTIVEGFKLEGFNTDAIGFSAEIRPLLRPGMDRALILGDGASAKTVEFVLNQIGIECLKVSRKDTVGTISWEGLNDYVIKHHKLIVNTTPIGQFPDLSAQPLIPWEAVSNQHLFFDLIYNPEQTEFLRSAAQKGARTQNGMGMLRLQAEKSWEIWNKI
;
A
#
# COMPACT_ATOMS: atom_id res chain seq x y z
N MET A 1 -7.41 -2.36 -27.70
CA MET A 1 -7.77 -2.63 -26.29
C MET A 1 -6.72 -1.94 -25.42
N ARG A 2 -7.13 -1.09 -24.47
CA ARG A 2 -6.22 -0.45 -23.51
C ARG A 2 -5.74 -1.51 -22.51
N ARG A 3 -4.45 -1.53 -22.22
CA ARG A 3 -3.87 -2.49 -21.29
C ARG A 3 -3.42 -1.81 -20.00
N PHE A 4 -3.67 -2.49 -18.90
CA PHE A 4 -3.24 -2.13 -17.54
C PHE A 4 -2.67 -3.36 -16.85
N ALA A 5 -1.82 -3.17 -15.86
CA ALA A 5 -1.19 -4.29 -15.17
C ALA A 5 -0.99 -4.05 -13.67
N LEU A 6 -0.81 -5.12 -12.91
CA LEU A 6 -0.14 -5.12 -11.62
C LEU A 6 1.26 -5.70 -11.83
N VAL A 7 2.28 -4.95 -11.47
CA VAL A 7 3.69 -5.35 -11.56
C VAL A 7 4.25 -5.63 -10.18
N GLY A 8 4.88 -6.78 -10.00
CA GLY A 8 5.55 -7.18 -8.76
C GLY A 8 6.47 -8.37 -9.01
N ARG A 9 7.25 -8.79 -8.00
CA ARG A 9 8.17 -9.93 -8.17
C ARG A 9 7.45 -11.29 -8.10
N HIS A 10 6.44 -11.40 -7.24
CA HIS A 10 5.69 -12.63 -7.04
C HIS A 10 4.23 -12.32 -6.74
N LEU A 11 3.31 -12.80 -7.60
CA LEU A 11 1.91 -12.37 -7.61
C LEU A 11 0.90 -13.53 -7.60
N PRO A 12 1.07 -14.60 -6.80
CA PRO A 12 0.28 -15.84 -6.92
C PRO A 12 -1.21 -15.65 -6.59
N HIS A 13 -1.57 -14.66 -5.73
CA HIS A 13 -2.93 -14.45 -5.24
C HIS A 13 -3.26 -12.97 -5.12
N THR A 14 -3.26 -12.25 -6.25
CA THR A 14 -3.51 -10.81 -6.25
C THR A 14 -4.99 -10.49 -6.43
N PHE A 15 -5.44 -9.44 -5.73
CA PHE A 15 -6.81 -8.95 -5.77
C PHE A 15 -7.10 -8.11 -7.02
N SER A 16 -6.14 -7.27 -7.44
CA SER A 16 -6.38 -6.23 -8.45
C SER A 16 -6.90 -6.76 -9.79
N PRO A 17 -6.40 -7.87 -10.36
CA PRO A 17 -6.96 -8.41 -11.60
C PRO A 17 -8.44 -8.79 -11.48
N LYS A 18 -8.83 -9.41 -10.35
CA LYS A 18 -10.24 -9.78 -10.10
C LYS A 18 -11.11 -8.55 -9.90
N PHE A 19 -10.62 -7.56 -9.19
CA PHE A 19 -11.32 -6.28 -8.97
C PHE A 19 -11.58 -5.56 -10.29
N PHE A 20 -10.57 -5.40 -11.13
CA PHE A 20 -10.72 -4.71 -12.41
C PHE A 20 -11.57 -5.51 -13.40
N ALA A 21 -11.47 -6.83 -13.42
CA ALA A 21 -12.35 -7.67 -14.25
C ALA A 21 -13.83 -7.48 -13.86
N GLN A 22 -14.14 -7.46 -12.56
CA GLN A 22 -15.50 -7.19 -12.07
C GLN A 22 -15.95 -5.77 -12.39
N LYS A 23 -15.08 -4.77 -12.17
CA LYS A 23 -15.35 -3.37 -12.51
C LYS A 23 -15.65 -3.20 -14.00
N PHE A 24 -14.82 -3.75 -14.88
CA PHE A 24 -15.02 -3.65 -16.32
C PHE A 24 -16.33 -4.30 -16.76
N HIS A 25 -16.67 -5.45 -16.18
CA HIS A 25 -17.95 -6.10 -16.46
C HIS A 25 -19.14 -5.23 -16.00
N THR A 26 -19.12 -4.75 -14.74
CA THR A 26 -20.22 -4.01 -14.14
C THR A 26 -20.44 -2.65 -14.82
N GLU A 27 -19.36 -1.96 -15.20
CA GLU A 27 -19.40 -0.65 -15.84
C GLU A 27 -19.43 -0.72 -17.38
N GLN A 28 -19.56 -1.93 -17.96
CA GLN A 28 -19.59 -2.18 -19.40
C GLN A 28 -18.37 -1.62 -20.16
N ILE A 29 -17.20 -1.65 -19.53
CA ILE A 29 -15.94 -1.23 -20.14
C ILE A 29 -15.39 -2.40 -20.97
N THR A 30 -15.55 -2.35 -22.28
CA THR A 30 -15.22 -3.44 -23.20
C THR A 30 -13.85 -3.28 -23.88
N ASP A 31 -13.20 -2.14 -23.69
CA ASP A 31 -11.95 -1.78 -24.36
C ASP A 31 -10.73 -1.81 -23.43
N ALA A 32 -10.86 -2.36 -22.22
CA ALA A 32 -9.80 -2.41 -21.22
C ALA A 32 -9.51 -3.85 -20.76
N LEU A 33 -8.23 -4.14 -20.47
CA LEU A 33 -7.74 -5.38 -19.89
C LEU A 33 -6.77 -5.06 -18.76
N TYR A 34 -6.86 -5.81 -17.65
CA TYR A 34 -5.95 -5.69 -16.53
C TYR A 34 -5.35 -7.05 -16.17
N GLU A 35 -4.03 -7.14 -16.15
CA GLU A 35 -3.29 -8.39 -15.99
C GLU A 35 -2.28 -8.31 -14.82
N ALA A 36 -1.88 -9.45 -14.25
CA ALA A 36 -0.75 -9.55 -13.34
C ALA A 36 0.51 -9.87 -14.14
N VAL A 37 1.59 -9.12 -13.91
CA VAL A 37 2.87 -9.28 -14.60
C VAL A 37 3.97 -9.42 -13.55
N GLU A 38 4.58 -10.59 -13.48
CA GLU A 38 5.73 -10.84 -12.62
C GLU A 38 7.03 -10.41 -13.32
N LEU A 39 7.79 -9.56 -12.66
CA LEU A 39 9.15 -9.19 -13.06
C LEU A 39 10.11 -9.67 -11.97
N MET A 40 11.13 -10.41 -12.36
CA MET A 40 12.13 -10.92 -11.40
C MET A 40 13.03 -9.80 -10.88
N GLU A 41 13.36 -8.83 -11.75
CA GLU A 41 14.14 -7.64 -11.43
C GLU A 41 13.44 -6.40 -12.00
N ILE A 42 13.62 -5.26 -11.34
CA ILE A 42 12.92 -4.01 -11.70
C ILE A 42 13.34 -3.44 -13.06
N ASP A 43 14.56 -3.69 -13.50
CA ASP A 43 15.06 -3.22 -14.82
C ASP A 43 14.26 -3.79 -15.99
N GLN A 44 13.60 -4.93 -15.82
CA GLN A 44 12.69 -5.52 -16.81
C GLN A 44 11.48 -4.63 -17.11
N ILE A 45 11.23 -3.60 -16.28
CA ILE A 45 10.15 -2.63 -16.52
C ILE A 45 10.28 -1.89 -17.85
N VAL A 46 11.51 -1.62 -18.29
CA VAL A 46 11.77 -0.94 -19.56
C VAL A 46 11.25 -1.78 -20.73
N ALA A 47 11.64 -3.06 -20.77
CA ALA A 47 11.16 -3.99 -21.81
C ALA A 47 9.65 -4.20 -21.73
N PHE A 48 9.09 -4.31 -20.52
CA PHE A 48 7.64 -4.45 -20.30
C PHE A 48 6.87 -3.26 -20.91
N VAL A 49 7.30 -2.03 -20.65
CA VAL A 49 6.64 -0.81 -21.16
C VAL A 49 6.75 -0.75 -22.68
N GLN A 50 7.94 -1.03 -23.25
CA GLN A 50 8.20 -0.94 -24.70
C GLN A 50 7.47 -2.03 -25.49
N GLN A 51 7.33 -3.23 -24.95
CA GLN A 51 6.75 -4.39 -25.65
C GLN A 51 5.25 -4.55 -25.45
N THR A 52 4.65 -3.86 -24.48
CA THR A 52 3.22 -3.97 -24.20
C THR A 52 2.43 -2.96 -25.03
N GLU A 53 1.84 -3.43 -26.11
CA GLU A 53 1.00 -2.60 -26.97
C GLU A 53 -0.17 -1.96 -26.21
N ASN A 54 -0.40 -0.68 -26.44
CA ASN A 54 -1.50 0.08 -25.82
C ASN A 54 -1.51 0.09 -24.28
N LEU A 55 -0.35 -0.05 -23.64
CA LEU A 55 -0.21 0.12 -22.20
C LEU A 55 -0.56 1.57 -21.82
N LYS A 56 -1.48 1.75 -20.87
CA LYS A 56 -1.95 3.05 -20.37
C LYS A 56 -1.51 3.34 -18.95
N GLY A 57 -1.17 2.29 -18.21
CA GLY A 57 -0.67 2.40 -16.85
C GLY A 57 -0.58 1.05 -16.16
N PHE A 58 0.05 1.07 -14.99
CA PHE A 58 0.18 -0.12 -14.19
C PHE A 58 0.29 0.23 -12.69
N ASN A 59 -0.14 -0.69 -11.84
CA ASN A 59 0.16 -0.64 -10.43
C ASN A 59 1.49 -1.32 -10.14
N VAL A 60 2.16 -0.87 -9.09
CA VAL A 60 3.42 -1.43 -8.60
C VAL A 60 3.22 -1.94 -7.18
N THR A 61 3.63 -3.18 -6.91
CA THR A 61 3.60 -3.76 -5.58
C THR A 61 4.99 -4.24 -5.14
N ILE A 62 5.04 -4.91 -4.00
CA ILE A 62 6.29 -5.43 -3.40
C ILE A 62 7.12 -6.23 -4.41
N PRO A 63 8.45 -6.01 -4.46
CA PRO A 63 9.24 -5.06 -3.66
C PRO A 63 9.41 -3.69 -4.31
N TYR A 64 8.82 -3.43 -5.48
CA TYR A 64 9.21 -2.42 -6.47
C TYR A 64 8.69 -1.00 -6.21
N LYS A 65 7.90 -0.74 -5.17
CA LYS A 65 7.30 0.59 -4.91
C LYS A 65 8.30 1.74 -4.73
N GLU A 66 9.52 1.44 -4.31
CA GLU A 66 10.65 2.38 -4.21
C GLU A 66 11.65 2.17 -5.34
N GLU A 67 11.89 0.92 -5.74
CA GLU A 67 12.84 0.57 -6.78
C GLU A 67 12.44 1.09 -8.17
N ILE A 68 11.15 1.39 -8.40
CA ILE A 68 10.62 1.94 -9.65
C ILE A 68 11.02 3.41 -9.88
N LEU A 69 11.36 4.15 -8.82
CA LEU A 69 11.59 5.60 -8.88
C LEU A 69 12.59 6.03 -9.96
N PRO A 70 13.74 5.35 -10.18
CA PRO A 70 14.70 5.72 -11.21
C PRO A 70 14.17 5.60 -12.65
N TYR A 71 13.04 4.91 -12.86
CA TYR A 71 12.44 4.68 -14.18
C TYR A 71 11.29 5.64 -14.49
N LEU A 72 10.99 6.59 -13.58
CA LEU A 72 9.88 7.52 -13.71
C LEU A 72 10.38 8.91 -14.10
N ASP A 73 9.73 9.52 -15.09
CA ASP A 73 10.05 10.87 -15.54
C ASP A 73 9.55 11.94 -14.55
N VAL A 74 8.42 11.67 -13.88
CA VAL A 74 7.79 12.62 -12.96
C VAL A 74 7.13 11.88 -11.79
N LEU A 75 7.31 12.39 -10.58
CA LEU A 75 6.55 12.01 -9.40
C LEU A 75 5.45 13.05 -9.16
N GLN A 76 4.20 12.60 -9.03
CA GLN A 76 3.02 13.45 -8.90
C GLN A 76 2.46 13.45 -7.47
N GLY A 77 2.21 14.66 -6.95
CA GLY A 77 1.55 14.84 -5.65
C GLY A 77 2.21 14.05 -4.52
N LEU A 78 1.42 13.26 -3.78
CA LEU A 78 1.91 12.51 -2.60
C LEU A 78 3.08 11.56 -2.92
N ALA A 79 3.22 11.09 -4.16
CA ALA A 79 4.35 10.24 -4.53
C ALA A 79 5.69 11.00 -4.46
N ALA A 80 5.69 12.30 -4.77
CA ALA A 80 6.88 13.13 -4.65
C ALA A 80 7.30 13.35 -3.19
N ASP A 81 6.32 13.56 -2.31
CA ASP A 81 6.56 13.79 -0.89
C ASP A 81 7.03 12.54 -0.15
N ILE A 82 6.44 11.37 -0.51
CA ILE A 82 6.68 10.09 0.18
C ILE A 82 7.87 9.33 -0.42
N SER A 83 8.19 9.57 -1.70
CA SER A 83 9.15 8.77 -2.49
C SER A 83 8.75 7.27 -2.55
N VAL A 84 7.46 7.00 -2.71
CA VAL A 84 6.87 5.66 -2.88
C VAL A 84 5.79 5.74 -3.95
N VAL A 85 5.85 4.84 -4.93
CA VAL A 85 4.91 4.75 -6.05
C VAL A 85 4.22 3.40 -6.06
N ASN A 86 2.89 3.40 -6.16
CA ASN A 86 2.09 2.19 -6.39
C ASN A 86 1.26 2.26 -7.67
N THR A 87 1.26 3.41 -8.37
CA THR A 87 0.49 3.60 -9.61
C THR A 87 1.33 4.41 -10.59
N VAL A 88 1.45 3.92 -11.82
CA VAL A 88 2.16 4.59 -12.92
C VAL A 88 1.20 4.83 -14.07
N LYS A 89 1.16 6.06 -14.57
CA LYS A 89 0.49 6.41 -15.82
C LYS A 89 1.52 6.38 -16.95
N VAL A 90 1.15 5.76 -18.07
CA VAL A 90 1.98 5.64 -19.26
C VAL A 90 1.35 6.43 -20.38
N SER A 91 2.12 7.33 -20.99
CA SER A 91 1.73 8.08 -22.17
C SER A 91 2.83 8.02 -23.22
N ALA A 92 2.45 8.04 -24.51
CA ALA A 92 3.44 8.13 -25.57
C ALA A 92 4.13 9.51 -25.53
N ASP A 93 5.43 9.52 -25.60
CA ASP A 93 6.22 10.75 -25.70
C ASP A 93 7.35 10.53 -26.71
N LYS A 94 7.35 11.35 -27.76
CA LYS A 94 8.34 11.29 -28.82
C LYS A 94 9.54 12.20 -28.56
N SER A 95 9.58 12.87 -27.41
CA SER A 95 10.77 13.64 -27.02
C SER A 95 11.90 12.69 -26.69
N SER A 96 13.13 13.09 -26.98
CA SER A 96 14.34 12.31 -26.69
C SER A 96 14.76 12.35 -25.21
N ASN A 97 13.90 12.89 -24.32
CA ASN A 97 14.24 13.18 -22.92
C ASN A 97 13.49 12.28 -21.92
N THR A 98 12.87 11.19 -22.36
CA THR A 98 12.22 10.23 -21.46
C THR A 98 13.18 9.13 -21.02
N ILE A 99 13.03 8.65 -19.78
CA ILE A 99 13.85 7.58 -19.20
C ILE A 99 13.61 6.27 -19.96
N VAL A 100 12.35 5.98 -20.28
CA VAL A 100 11.97 4.88 -21.17
C VAL A 100 11.67 5.46 -22.55
N GLU A 101 12.52 5.19 -23.53
CA GLU A 101 12.43 5.75 -24.88
C GLU A 101 11.03 5.57 -25.49
N GLY A 102 10.43 6.67 -25.95
CA GLY A 102 9.11 6.71 -26.57
C GLY A 102 7.94 6.81 -25.60
N PHE A 103 8.19 6.76 -24.28
CA PHE A 103 7.14 6.77 -23.26
C PHE A 103 7.48 7.70 -22.09
N LYS A 104 6.49 8.47 -21.65
CA LYS A 104 6.53 9.23 -20.39
C LYS A 104 5.85 8.43 -19.31
N LEU A 105 6.56 8.23 -18.18
CA LEU A 105 6.08 7.51 -17.01
C LEU A 105 5.89 8.47 -15.83
N GLU A 106 4.65 8.59 -15.35
CA GLU A 106 4.29 9.46 -14.25
C GLU A 106 3.87 8.60 -13.05
N GLY A 107 4.58 8.75 -11.93
CA GLY A 107 4.37 7.98 -10.70
C GLY A 107 3.44 8.67 -9.71
N PHE A 108 2.53 7.90 -9.11
CA PHE A 108 1.53 8.34 -8.12
C PHE A 108 1.54 7.41 -6.91
N ASN A 109 1.05 7.92 -5.78
CA ASN A 109 0.78 7.10 -4.60
C ASN A 109 -0.72 7.12 -4.28
N THR A 110 -1.45 6.08 -4.70
CA THR A 110 -2.87 5.92 -4.42
C THR A 110 -3.14 5.18 -3.10
N ASP A 111 -2.13 4.48 -2.53
CA ASP A 111 -2.23 3.86 -1.21
C ASP A 111 -2.44 4.91 -0.12
N ALA A 112 -1.76 6.05 -0.19
CA ALA A 112 -1.93 7.16 0.74
C ALA A 112 -3.37 7.69 0.72
N ILE A 113 -3.98 7.78 -0.46
CA ILE A 113 -5.37 8.23 -0.63
C ILE A 113 -6.33 7.21 -0.01
N GLY A 114 -6.14 5.92 -0.33
CA GLY A 114 -6.98 4.85 0.20
C GLY A 114 -6.88 4.73 1.72
N PHE A 115 -5.66 4.73 2.27
CA PHE A 115 -5.45 4.68 3.72
C PHE A 115 -6.03 5.89 4.43
N SER A 116 -5.81 7.12 3.91
CA SER A 116 -6.34 8.35 4.49
C SER A 116 -7.87 8.33 4.56
N ALA A 117 -8.54 7.87 3.51
CA ALA A 117 -10.00 7.79 3.48
C ALA A 117 -10.56 6.79 4.49
N GLU A 118 -9.89 5.64 4.68
CA GLU A 118 -10.33 4.61 5.62
C GLU A 118 -10.02 4.95 7.08
N ILE A 119 -8.86 5.56 7.36
CA ILE A 119 -8.46 5.78 8.75
C ILE A 119 -9.19 6.97 9.40
N ARG A 120 -9.41 8.08 8.66
CA ARG A 120 -9.98 9.32 9.21
C ARG A 120 -11.32 9.13 9.94
N PRO A 121 -12.30 8.38 9.43
CA PRO A 121 -13.58 8.18 10.13
C PRO A 121 -13.45 7.34 11.41
N LEU A 122 -12.36 6.59 11.56
CA LEU A 122 -12.13 5.70 12.69
C LEU A 122 -11.43 6.37 13.87
N LEU A 123 -10.80 7.51 13.63
CA LEU A 123 -10.05 8.23 14.66
C LEU A 123 -10.96 8.79 15.74
N ARG A 124 -10.45 8.82 16.96
CA ARG A 124 -11.13 9.37 18.15
C ARG A 124 -10.20 10.31 18.90
N PRO A 125 -10.75 11.23 19.72
CA PRO A 125 -9.93 12.05 20.61
C PRO A 125 -8.99 11.18 21.47
N GLY A 126 -7.73 11.62 21.61
CA GLY A 126 -6.68 10.88 22.33
C GLY A 126 -5.94 9.82 21.49
N MET A 127 -6.20 9.73 20.18
CA MET A 127 -5.40 8.95 19.22
C MET A 127 -4.38 9.85 18.52
N ASP A 128 -3.53 10.48 19.31
CA ASP A 128 -2.47 11.41 18.88
C ASP A 128 -1.14 10.70 18.57
N ARG A 129 -1.05 9.41 18.88
CA ARG A 129 0.12 8.57 18.63
C ARG A 129 -0.24 7.25 17.98
N ALA A 130 0.54 6.87 16.98
CA ALA A 130 0.41 5.61 16.26
C ALA A 130 1.67 4.76 16.33
N LEU A 131 1.48 3.47 16.51
CA LEU A 131 2.51 2.45 16.36
C LEU A 131 2.36 1.79 14.99
N ILE A 132 3.38 1.86 14.15
CA ILE A 132 3.42 1.26 12.82
C ILE A 132 4.32 0.04 12.87
N LEU A 133 3.74 -1.14 12.67
CA LEU A 133 4.48 -2.39 12.63
C LEU A 133 5.05 -2.60 11.22
N GLY A 134 6.38 -2.45 11.09
CA GLY A 134 7.11 -2.51 9.83
C GLY A 134 7.77 -1.17 9.46
N ASP A 135 8.69 -1.20 8.49
CA ASP A 135 9.49 -0.05 8.04
C ASP A 135 9.64 0.04 6.51
N GLY A 136 8.86 -0.73 5.75
CA GLY A 136 8.89 -0.74 4.29
C GLY A 136 8.07 0.40 3.64
N ALA A 137 7.92 0.35 2.32
CA ALA A 137 7.21 1.35 1.52
C ALA A 137 5.79 1.65 2.03
N SER A 138 5.03 0.62 2.45
CA SER A 138 3.70 0.81 3.03
C SER A 138 3.76 1.54 4.38
N ALA A 139 4.77 1.24 5.22
CA ALA A 139 4.97 1.94 6.49
C ALA A 139 5.28 3.43 6.27
N LYS A 140 6.12 3.77 5.29
CA LYS A 140 6.41 5.16 4.91
C LYS A 140 5.13 5.90 4.47
N THR A 141 4.30 5.23 3.68
CA THR A 141 3.02 5.79 3.22
C THR A 141 2.06 6.05 4.38
N VAL A 142 1.93 5.08 5.30
CA VAL A 142 1.09 5.20 6.51
C VAL A 142 1.60 6.31 7.44
N GLU A 143 2.90 6.34 7.72
CA GLU A 143 3.55 7.37 8.53
C GLU A 143 3.30 8.77 7.98
N PHE A 144 3.50 8.97 6.67
CA PHE A 144 3.25 10.23 6.02
C PHE A 144 1.80 10.70 6.20
N VAL A 145 0.82 9.83 5.93
CA VAL A 145 -0.60 10.17 6.06
C VAL A 145 -0.97 10.51 7.50
N LEU A 146 -0.47 9.77 8.48
CA LEU A 146 -0.76 10.00 9.90
C LEU A 146 -0.12 11.31 10.39
N ASN A 147 1.12 11.60 9.99
CA ASN A 147 1.80 12.87 10.31
C ASN A 147 1.05 14.07 9.72
N GLN A 148 0.52 13.97 8.50
CA GLN A 148 -0.29 15.02 7.87
C GLN A 148 -1.57 15.37 8.64
N ILE A 149 -2.04 14.50 9.50
CA ILE A 149 -3.23 14.73 10.34
C ILE A 149 -2.87 14.91 11.82
N GLY A 150 -1.59 15.14 12.12
CA GLY A 150 -1.11 15.48 13.46
C GLY A 150 -0.94 14.28 14.40
N ILE A 151 -0.86 13.04 13.87
CA ILE A 151 -0.60 11.84 14.67
C ILE A 151 0.89 11.51 14.61
N GLU A 152 1.54 11.53 15.77
CA GLU A 152 2.96 11.18 15.94
C GLU A 152 3.14 9.66 15.75
N CYS A 153 4.11 9.26 14.93
CA CYS A 153 4.33 7.85 14.58
C CYS A 153 5.63 7.31 15.18
N LEU A 154 5.54 6.09 15.73
CA LEU A 154 6.68 5.26 16.12
C LEU A 154 6.64 3.98 15.27
N LYS A 155 7.72 3.66 14.56
CA LYS A 155 7.81 2.42 13.77
C LYS A 155 8.47 1.30 14.56
N VAL A 156 7.99 0.08 14.37
CA VAL A 156 8.62 -1.15 14.87
C VAL A 156 9.31 -1.84 13.71
N SER A 157 10.61 -2.04 13.83
CA SER A 157 11.45 -2.58 12.77
C SER A 157 12.38 -3.66 13.32
N ARG A 158 12.99 -4.43 12.43
CA ARG A 158 14.08 -5.34 12.77
C ARG A 158 15.41 -4.63 13.06
N LYS A 159 15.47 -3.33 12.69
CA LYS A 159 16.64 -2.48 12.90
C LYS A 159 16.24 -1.35 13.82
N ASP A 160 17.03 -1.14 14.86
CA ASP A 160 16.88 0.01 15.75
C ASP A 160 17.62 1.20 15.13
N THR A 161 16.83 2.17 14.66
CA THR A 161 17.31 3.42 14.03
C THR A 161 16.50 4.58 14.52
N VAL A 162 16.91 5.81 14.19
CA VAL A 162 16.17 7.01 14.58
C VAL A 162 14.70 6.93 14.09
N GLY A 163 13.75 7.09 15.00
CA GLY A 163 12.31 7.00 14.72
C GLY A 163 11.76 5.57 14.63
N THR A 164 12.59 4.57 14.98
CA THR A 164 12.14 3.17 15.09
C THR A 164 12.54 2.58 16.43
N ILE A 165 11.81 1.54 16.84
CA ILE A 165 12.23 0.63 17.92
C ILE A 165 12.32 -0.78 17.39
N SER A 166 13.14 -1.61 18.01
CA SER A 166 13.20 -3.05 17.70
C SER A 166 11.95 -3.76 18.24
N TRP A 167 11.68 -4.96 17.73
CA TRP A 167 10.61 -5.81 18.26
C TRP A 167 10.82 -6.17 19.73
N GLU A 168 12.06 -6.32 20.16
CA GLU A 168 12.45 -6.60 21.55
C GLU A 168 12.21 -5.37 22.48
N GLY A 169 12.27 -4.17 21.92
CA GLY A 169 11.97 -2.92 22.63
C GLY A 169 10.48 -2.66 22.84
N LEU A 170 9.61 -3.40 22.12
CA LEU A 170 8.18 -3.26 22.22
C LEU A 170 7.67 -3.82 23.55
N ASN A 171 7.09 -2.96 24.39
CA ASN A 171 6.64 -3.30 25.73
C ASN A 171 5.25 -2.71 26.05
N ASP A 172 4.71 -3.04 27.22
CA ASP A 172 3.40 -2.57 27.69
C ASP A 172 3.25 -1.05 27.67
N TYR A 173 4.31 -0.32 28.00
CA TYR A 173 4.29 1.13 28.02
C TYR A 173 4.07 1.69 26.62
N VAL A 174 4.76 1.15 25.63
CA VAL A 174 4.62 1.57 24.22
C VAL A 174 3.18 1.32 23.75
N ILE A 175 2.61 0.14 23.99
CA ILE A 175 1.23 -0.18 23.61
C ILE A 175 0.23 0.77 24.29
N LYS A 176 0.37 1.00 25.59
CA LYS A 176 -0.54 1.87 26.35
C LYS A 176 -0.55 3.32 25.86
N HIS A 177 0.57 3.79 25.28
CA HIS A 177 0.72 5.17 24.81
C HIS A 177 0.44 5.35 23.29
N HIS A 178 0.25 4.27 22.54
CA HIS A 178 -0.07 4.30 21.11
C HIS A 178 -1.43 3.65 20.88
N LYS A 179 -2.49 4.47 20.87
CA LYS A 179 -3.88 3.96 20.76
C LYS A 179 -4.24 3.51 19.34
N LEU A 180 -3.50 3.93 18.34
CA LEU A 180 -3.60 3.45 16.97
C LEU A 180 -2.42 2.52 16.69
N ILE A 181 -2.70 1.28 16.27
CA ILE A 181 -1.68 0.30 15.92
C ILE A 181 -1.97 -0.17 14.49
N VAL A 182 -1.00 0.02 13.59
CA VAL A 182 -1.15 -0.29 12.16
C VAL A 182 -0.16 -1.37 11.76
N ASN A 183 -0.66 -2.52 11.31
CA ASN A 183 0.18 -3.56 10.71
C ASN A 183 0.44 -3.26 9.23
N THR A 184 1.69 -3.02 8.89
CA THR A 184 2.17 -2.83 7.51
C THR A 184 3.07 -3.97 7.06
N THR A 185 3.23 -5.01 7.89
CA THR A 185 4.00 -6.22 7.58
C THR A 185 3.14 -7.24 6.83
N PRO A 186 3.74 -8.22 6.15
CA PRO A 186 3.00 -9.34 5.56
C PRO A 186 2.66 -10.45 6.58
N ILE A 187 2.95 -10.28 7.88
CA ILE A 187 2.73 -11.30 8.91
C ILE A 187 1.23 -11.51 9.12
N GLY A 188 0.76 -12.73 8.93
CA GLY A 188 -0.66 -13.09 8.97
C GLY A 188 -1.34 -13.17 7.59
N GLN A 189 -0.58 -12.95 6.51
CA GLN A 189 -0.99 -13.16 5.13
C GLN A 189 -0.58 -14.58 4.69
N PHE A 190 -1.27 -15.10 3.66
CA PHE A 190 -0.86 -16.36 3.02
C PHE A 190 0.66 -16.36 2.71
N PRO A 191 1.40 -17.46 2.91
CA PRO A 191 0.90 -18.79 3.29
C PRO A 191 0.69 -19.04 4.79
N ASP A 192 1.21 -18.21 5.69
CA ASP A 192 1.08 -18.42 7.14
C ASP A 192 0.00 -17.53 7.75
N LEU A 193 -1.24 -18.01 7.67
CA LEU A 193 -2.42 -17.30 8.18
C LEU A 193 -2.51 -17.31 9.71
N SER A 194 -1.75 -18.19 10.37
CA SER A 194 -1.72 -18.29 11.83
C SER A 194 -0.73 -17.34 12.49
N ALA A 195 0.21 -16.81 11.72
CA ALA A 195 1.17 -15.84 12.20
C ALA A 195 0.51 -14.50 12.56
N GLN A 196 1.06 -13.85 13.58
CA GLN A 196 0.70 -12.48 13.93
C GLN A 196 1.93 -11.72 14.44
N PRO A 197 1.95 -10.38 14.32
CA PRO A 197 2.97 -9.57 14.96
C PRO A 197 3.00 -9.80 16.47
N LEU A 198 4.20 -9.98 17.03
CA LEU A 198 4.39 -10.20 18.46
C LEU A 198 4.31 -8.86 19.20
N ILE A 199 3.20 -8.64 19.91
CA ILE A 199 3.00 -7.45 20.72
C ILE A 199 2.57 -7.83 22.14
N PRO A 200 2.75 -6.97 23.15
CA PRO A 200 2.26 -7.15 24.51
C PRO A 200 0.73 -7.06 24.59
N TRP A 201 0.03 -8.16 24.38
CA TRP A 201 -1.45 -8.21 24.31
C TRP A 201 -2.14 -7.83 25.61
N GLU A 202 -1.47 -7.96 26.76
CA GLU A 202 -2.06 -7.58 28.07
C GLU A 202 -2.20 -6.07 28.24
N ALA A 203 -1.47 -5.28 27.45
CA ALA A 203 -1.58 -3.83 27.43
C ALA A 203 -2.69 -3.30 26.50
N VAL A 204 -3.29 -4.17 25.68
CA VAL A 204 -4.37 -3.81 24.74
C VAL A 204 -5.70 -3.69 25.46
N SER A 205 -6.52 -2.72 25.07
CA SER A 205 -7.83 -2.43 25.65
C SER A 205 -8.82 -1.91 24.59
N ASN A 206 -10.06 -1.64 25.00
CA ASN A 206 -11.12 -1.04 24.18
C ASN A 206 -10.84 0.40 23.72
N GLN A 207 -9.77 1.02 24.20
CA GLN A 207 -9.34 2.33 23.74
C GLN A 207 -8.50 2.27 22.45
N HIS A 208 -8.03 1.08 22.06
CA HIS A 208 -7.18 0.91 20.89
C HIS A 208 -7.99 0.74 19.60
N LEU A 209 -7.37 1.13 18.51
CA LEU A 209 -7.77 0.81 17.15
C LEU A 209 -6.62 0.05 16.48
N PHE A 210 -6.92 -1.11 15.98
CA PHE A 210 -6.00 -1.94 15.20
C PHE A 210 -6.38 -1.87 13.72
N PHE A 211 -5.48 -1.40 12.90
CA PHE A 211 -5.63 -1.39 11.45
C PHE A 211 -4.64 -2.36 10.83
N ASP A 212 -5.11 -3.32 10.05
CA ASP A 212 -4.25 -4.26 9.33
C ASP A 212 -4.33 -3.95 7.83
N LEU A 213 -3.21 -3.69 7.17
CA LEU A 213 -3.19 -3.49 5.72
C LEU A 213 -3.51 -4.78 4.96
N ILE A 214 -3.44 -5.93 5.62
CA ILE A 214 -3.85 -7.21 5.06
C ILE A 214 -5.37 -7.21 4.89
N TYR A 215 -5.82 -7.67 3.72
CA TYR A 215 -7.22 -7.79 3.34
C TYR A 215 -7.67 -9.25 3.12
N ASN A 216 -6.72 -10.15 2.99
CA ASN A 216 -6.96 -11.58 2.84
C ASN A 216 -5.94 -12.37 3.70
N PRO A 217 -6.43 -13.03 4.76
CA PRO A 217 -7.83 -13.23 5.15
C PRO A 217 -8.51 -11.93 5.61
N GLU A 218 -9.85 -11.91 5.56
CA GLU A 218 -10.64 -10.75 6.01
C GLU A 218 -10.41 -10.42 7.48
N GLN A 219 -10.20 -11.44 8.32
CA GLN A 219 -9.82 -11.32 9.71
C GLN A 219 -8.52 -12.09 9.96
N THR A 220 -7.42 -11.35 10.09
CA THR A 220 -6.11 -11.91 10.48
C THR A 220 -6.11 -12.30 11.95
N GLU A 221 -5.15 -13.14 12.36
CA GLU A 221 -4.97 -13.48 13.78
C GLU A 221 -4.67 -12.25 14.64
N PHE A 222 -3.95 -11.28 14.08
CA PHE A 222 -3.69 -9.98 14.68
C PHE A 222 -4.99 -9.21 15.01
N LEU A 223 -5.92 -9.09 14.06
CA LEU A 223 -7.20 -8.42 14.28
C LEU A 223 -8.10 -9.23 15.24
N ARG A 224 -8.05 -10.57 15.17
CA ARG A 224 -8.80 -11.44 16.08
C ARG A 224 -8.36 -11.25 17.53
N SER A 225 -7.06 -11.29 17.77
CA SER A 225 -6.47 -11.08 19.09
C SER A 225 -6.81 -9.70 19.66
N ALA A 226 -6.75 -8.65 18.81
CA ALA A 226 -7.15 -7.30 19.21
C ALA A 226 -8.62 -7.23 19.61
N ALA A 227 -9.53 -7.84 18.83
CA ALA A 227 -10.95 -7.87 19.11
C ALA A 227 -11.26 -8.60 20.43
N GLN A 228 -10.55 -9.68 20.76
CA GLN A 228 -10.70 -10.41 22.03
C GLN A 228 -10.33 -9.54 23.25
N LYS A 229 -9.44 -8.56 23.08
CA LYS A 229 -9.11 -7.56 24.11
C LYS A 229 -10.06 -6.35 24.10
N GLY A 230 -11.11 -6.38 23.29
CA GLY A 230 -12.11 -5.31 23.18
C GLY A 230 -11.67 -4.14 22.29
N ALA A 231 -10.54 -4.21 21.61
CA ALA A 231 -10.09 -3.17 20.68
C ALA A 231 -10.98 -3.13 19.43
N ARG A 232 -11.07 -1.96 18.79
CA ARG A 232 -11.68 -1.83 17.47
C ARG A 232 -10.70 -2.31 16.42
N THR A 233 -11.23 -2.91 15.37
CA THR A 233 -10.41 -3.49 14.31
C THR A 233 -10.88 -3.05 12.93
N GLN A 234 -9.95 -2.88 12.01
CA GLN A 234 -10.18 -2.57 10.60
C GLN A 234 -9.18 -3.33 9.73
N ASN A 235 -9.64 -3.97 8.66
CA ASN A 235 -8.77 -4.60 7.68
C ASN A 235 -8.50 -3.69 6.47
N GLY A 236 -7.58 -4.11 5.58
CA GLY A 236 -7.13 -3.33 4.43
C GLY A 236 -8.05 -3.35 3.21
N MET A 237 -9.23 -3.99 3.25
CA MET A 237 -10.08 -4.17 2.06
C MET A 237 -10.61 -2.85 1.50
N GLY A 238 -11.03 -1.93 2.38
CA GLY A 238 -11.51 -0.61 1.96
C GLY A 238 -10.40 0.21 1.29
N MET A 239 -9.22 0.27 1.93
CA MET A 239 -8.04 0.91 1.37
C MET A 239 -7.68 0.34 -0.02
N LEU A 240 -7.71 -0.99 -0.17
CA LEU A 240 -7.40 -1.68 -1.41
C LEU A 240 -8.35 -1.29 -2.55
N ARG A 241 -9.65 -1.19 -2.27
CA ARG A 241 -10.65 -0.75 -3.26
C ARG A 241 -10.46 0.70 -3.66
N LEU A 242 -10.31 1.58 -2.70
CA LEU A 242 -10.16 3.02 -2.93
C LEU A 242 -8.90 3.34 -3.74
N GLN A 243 -7.77 2.69 -3.45
CA GLN A 243 -6.54 2.90 -4.22
C GLN A 243 -6.68 2.41 -5.66
N ALA A 244 -7.40 1.29 -5.90
CA ALA A 244 -7.64 0.77 -7.25
C ALA A 244 -8.55 1.69 -8.06
N GLU A 245 -9.64 2.19 -7.46
CA GLU A 245 -10.50 3.20 -8.08
C GLU A 245 -9.71 4.47 -8.43
N LYS A 246 -8.84 4.92 -7.53
CA LYS A 246 -8.02 6.10 -7.77
C LYS A 246 -7.00 5.89 -8.89
N SER A 247 -6.42 4.69 -8.99
CA SER A 247 -5.56 4.32 -10.11
C SER A 247 -6.33 4.40 -11.43
N TRP A 248 -7.55 3.87 -11.47
CA TRP A 248 -8.42 3.94 -12.64
C TRP A 248 -8.74 5.39 -13.06
N GLU A 249 -9.06 6.27 -12.10
CA GLU A 249 -9.26 7.69 -12.37
C GLU A 249 -8.01 8.34 -12.99
N ILE A 250 -6.82 8.06 -12.45
CA ILE A 250 -5.55 8.62 -12.93
C ILE A 250 -5.29 8.21 -14.37
N TRP A 251 -5.48 6.94 -14.71
CA TRP A 251 -5.24 6.42 -16.05
C TRP A 251 -6.22 6.97 -17.10
N ASN A 252 -7.43 7.38 -16.67
CA ASN A 252 -8.47 7.91 -17.57
C ASN A 252 -8.53 9.44 -17.59
N LYS A 253 -7.74 10.15 -16.80
CA LYS A 253 -7.61 11.60 -16.93
C LYS A 253 -6.86 11.93 -18.23
N ILE A 254 -7.51 12.72 -19.09
CA ILE A 254 -6.95 13.26 -20.32
C ILE A 254 -5.98 14.39 -20.00
#